data_6508538a727091e33a0fd97de727bc40
#
_entry.id   6508538a727091e33a0fd97de727bc40
#
_cell.length_a   1.000
_cell.length_b   1.000
_cell.length_c   1.000
_cell.angle_alpha   90.00
_cell.angle_beta   90.00
_cell.angle_gamma   90.00
#
_symmetry.space_group_name_H-M   'P 1'
#
loop_
_entity.id
_entity.type
_entity.pdbx_description
1 polymer ?
#
loop_
_entity_poly.entity_id
_entity_poly.type
_entity_poly.pdbx_seq_one_letter_code
_entity_poly.pdbx_strand_id
1 'polypeptide(L)'
;VRLFSSTMIDGIGGGKACVVIGWSGDINIAAGRAKENKSKDEIESLLPSTGALIFFDTMAITKDAKHPNNASVFIDFYLRAENAALMTNEMNYPTANKAAIEKIKPEMVGNKTIFVEADYFAKMIAPSSFSNEAREAMATAYNAFKKGK
;
A
#
# COMPACT_ATOMS: atom_id res chain seq x y z
N VAL A 1 15.73 -1.41 -16.58
CA VAL A 1 14.55 -1.08 -15.76
C VAL A 1 13.44 -2.06 -16.10
N ARG A 2 12.82 -2.64 -15.09
CA ARG A 2 11.64 -3.48 -15.24
C ARG A 2 10.48 -2.79 -14.52
N LEU A 3 9.32 -2.77 -15.15
CA LEU A 3 8.08 -2.25 -14.57
C LEU A 3 7.26 -3.45 -14.12
N PHE A 4 6.95 -3.47 -12.83
CA PHE A 4 6.06 -4.44 -12.23
C PHE A 4 4.70 -3.78 -11.96
N SER A 5 3.63 -4.53 -12.14
CA SER A 5 2.28 -4.17 -11.71
C SER A 5 1.85 -5.15 -10.61
N SER A 6 0.80 -5.92 -10.82
CA SER A 6 0.33 -6.97 -9.91
C SER A 6 1.33 -8.11 -9.64
N THR A 7 2.40 -8.24 -10.45
CA THR A 7 3.44 -9.27 -10.29
C THR A 7 4.67 -8.77 -9.48
N MET A 8 4.61 -7.58 -8.92
CA MET A 8 5.73 -6.97 -8.20
C MET A 8 6.16 -7.82 -6.99
N ILE A 9 5.22 -8.31 -6.22
CA ILE A 9 5.46 -9.12 -5.02
C ILE A 9 6.28 -10.35 -5.38
N ASP A 10 5.88 -11.09 -6.42
CA ASP A 10 6.59 -12.29 -6.88
C ASP A 10 7.92 -11.95 -7.56
N GLY A 11 7.99 -10.77 -8.19
CA GLY A 11 9.19 -10.30 -8.86
C GLY A 11 10.33 -9.99 -7.90
N ILE A 12 10.05 -9.28 -6.81
CA ILE A 12 11.05 -8.94 -5.79
C ILE A 12 11.29 -10.12 -4.85
N GLY A 13 10.22 -10.78 -4.40
CA GLY A 13 10.32 -11.96 -3.53
C GLY A 13 11.07 -13.14 -4.17
N GLY A 14 11.09 -13.22 -5.51
CA GLY A 14 11.84 -14.21 -6.29
C GLY A 14 13.23 -13.75 -6.77
N GLY A 15 13.79 -12.65 -6.25
CA GLY A 15 15.14 -12.15 -6.56
C GLY A 15 15.31 -11.61 -7.99
N LYS A 16 14.22 -11.25 -8.67
CA LYS A 16 14.26 -10.75 -10.07
C LYS A 16 14.57 -9.24 -10.18
N ALA A 17 14.60 -8.54 -9.04
CA ALA A 17 14.89 -7.11 -8.98
C ALA A 17 15.65 -6.78 -7.68
N CYS A 18 16.64 -5.88 -7.76
CA CYS A 18 17.40 -5.42 -6.60
C CYS A 18 16.74 -4.24 -5.90
N VAL A 19 15.98 -3.40 -6.64
CA VAL A 19 15.28 -2.22 -6.12
C VAL A 19 13.93 -2.12 -6.82
N VAL A 20 12.90 -1.87 -6.03
CA VAL A 20 11.52 -1.69 -6.52
C VAL A 20 10.90 -0.49 -5.81
N ILE A 21 10.14 0.31 -6.54
CA ILE A 21 9.25 1.31 -5.98
C ILE A 21 7.83 0.71 -6.01
N GLY A 22 7.18 0.64 -4.87
CA GLY A 22 5.86 0.02 -4.76
C GLY A 22 5.13 0.46 -3.48
N TRP A 23 3.98 -0.14 -3.27
CA TRP A 23 3.16 0.07 -2.09
C TRP A 23 3.82 -0.58 -0.87
N SER A 24 3.78 0.07 0.29
CA SER A 24 4.44 -0.42 1.50
C SER A 24 3.96 -1.81 1.92
N GLY A 25 2.65 -2.08 1.84
CA GLY A 25 2.09 -3.39 2.15
C GLY A 25 2.63 -4.50 1.23
N ASP A 26 2.66 -4.24 -0.07
CA ASP A 26 3.15 -5.21 -1.07
C ASP A 26 4.64 -5.53 -0.86
N ILE A 27 5.46 -4.53 -0.52
CA ILE A 27 6.88 -4.75 -0.23
C ILE A 27 7.05 -5.59 1.04
N ASN A 28 6.25 -5.33 2.09
CA ASN A 28 6.28 -6.11 3.32
C ASN A 28 5.80 -7.56 3.09
N ILE A 29 4.77 -7.77 2.25
CA ILE A 29 4.34 -9.12 1.84
C ILE A 29 5.47 -9.84 1.08
N ALA A 30 6.15 -9.15 0.16
CA ALA A 30 7.27 -9.73 -0.57
C ALA A 30 8.43 -10.13 0.35
N ALA A 31 8.73 -9.30 1.35
CA ALA A 31 9.74 -9.61 2.38
C ALA A 31 9.36 -10.86 3.20
N GLY A 32 8.08 -10.97 3.59
CA GLY A 32 7.55 -12.16 4.26
C GLY A 32 7.72 -13.43 3.41
N ARG A 33 7.29 -13.38 2.15
CA ARG A 33 7.40 -14.51 1.20
C ARG A 33 8.86 -14.92 0.95
N ALA A 34 9.78 -13.95 0.85
CA ALA A 34 11.21 -14.27 0.70
C ALA A 34 11.75 -15.05 1.90
N LYS A 35 11.36 -14.66 3.13
CA LYS A 35 11.74 -15.38 4.35
C LYS A 35 11.15 -16.79 4.39
N GLU A 36 9.87 -16.96 4.08
CA GLU A 36 9.18 -18.25 4.02
C GLU A 36 9.86 -19.21 3.01
N ASN A 37 10.24 -18.68 1.85
CA ASN A 37 10.91 -19.40 0.78
C ASN A 37 12.42 -19.61 1.04
N LYS A 38 12.94 -19.17 2.20
CA LYS A 38 14.36 -19.23 2.55
C LYS A 38 15.24 -18.61 1.45
N SER A 39 14.82 -17.49 0.90
CA SER A 39 15.60 -16.73 -0.07
C SER A 39 16.96 -16.36 0.52
N LYS A 40 18.00 -16.34 -0.33
CA LYS A 40 19.33 -15.85 0.05
C LYS A 40 19.37 -14.34 0.17
N ASP A 41 18.44 -13.66 -0.52
CA ASP A 41 18.33 -12.21 -0.54
C ASP A 41 17.35 -11.74 0.54
N GLU A 42 17.79 -10.81 1.35
CA GLU A 42 16.94 -10.12 2.31
C GLU A 42 16.27 -8.91 1.65
N ILE A 43 14.96 -8.78 1.87
CA ILE A 43 14.17 -7.66 1.35
C ILE A 43 13.88 -6.72 2.50
N GLU A 44 14.30 -5.48 2.36
CA GLU A 44 14.01 -4.39 3.30
C GLU A 44 13.02 -3.41 2.69
N SER A 45 11.99 -3.05 3.45
CA SER A 45 11.05 -1.99 3.11
C SER A 45 11.55 -0.66 3.67
N LEU A 46 11.76 0.32 2.80
CA LEU A 46 12.32 1.62 3.15
C LEU A 46 11.38 2.75 2.78
N LEU A 47 11.28 3.74 3.66
CA LEU A 47 10.63 5.01 3.38
C LEU A 47 11.69 6.03 2.92
N PRO A 48 11.54 6.69 1.74
CA PRO A 48 12.49 7.69 1.28
C PRO A 48 12.59 8.87 2.26
N SER A 49 13.80 9.35 2.58
CA SER A 49 14.00 10.46 3.52
C SER A 49 13.34 11.77 3.09
N THR A 50 13.11 11.93 1.79
CA THR A 50 12.47 13.08 1.15
C THR A 50 10.95 13.10 1.27
N GLY A 51 10.33 12.02 1.77
CA GLY A 51 8.89 11.83 1.84
C GLY A 51 8.38 10.80 0.84
N ALA A 52 7.11 10.47 0.94
CA ALA A 52 6.43 9.49 0.10
C ALA A 52 5.02 9.95 -0.27
N LEU A 53 4.41 9.29 -1.25
CA LEU A 53 2.99 9.47 -1.54
C LEU A 53 2.16 8.71 -0.50
N ILE A 54 1.01 9.29 -0.13
CA ILE A 54 0.02 8.65 0.72
C ILE A 54 -1.32 8.56 0.00
N PHE A 55 -1.99 7.43 0.18
CA PHE A 55 -3.32 7.17 -0.36
C PHE A 55 -4.23 6.67 0.75
N PHE A 56 -5.52 6.94 0.60
CA PHE A 56 -6.56 6.45 1.48
C PHE A 56 -7.57 5.67 0.65
N ASP A 57 -7.64 4.37 0.88
CA ASP A 57 -8.70 3.55 0.30
C ASP A 57 -9.99 3.80 1.06
N THR A 58 -11.06 4.05 0.32
CA THR A 58 -12.36 4.39 0.87
C THR A 58 -13.46 3.54 0.26
N MET A 59 -14.51 3.31 1.03
CA MET A 59 -15.75 2.69 0.55
C MET A 59 -16.84 3.74 0.47
N ALA A 60 -17.60 3.72 -0.61
CA ALA A 60 -18.75 4.61 -0.80
C ALA A 60 -19.96 3.84 -1.31
N ILE A 61 -21.14 4.26 -0.89
CA ILE A 61 -22.42 3.76 -1.41
C ILE A 61 -22.91 4.74 -2.47
N THR A 62 -23.08 4.26 -3.69
CA THR A 62 -23.58 5.10 -4.78
C THR A 62 -25.03 5.51 -4.52
N LYS A 63 -25.42 6.70 -5.05
CA LYS A 63 -26.78 7.27 -4.84
C LYS A 63 -27.89 6.35 -5.35
N ASP A 64 -27.62 5.61 -6.40
CA ASP A 64 -28.54 4.71 -7.10
C ASP A 64 -28.32 3.22 -6.76
N ALA A 65 -27.63 2.94 -5.65
CA ALA A 65 -27.40 1.57 -5.20
C ALA A 65 -28.74 0.85 -4.99
N LYS A 66 -28.88 -0.37 -5.55
CA LYS A 66 -30.10 -1.16 -5.41
C LYS A 66 -30.29 -1.72 -4.00
N HIS A 67 -29.20 -1.91 -3.25
CA HIS A 67 -29.20 -2.51 -1.92
C HIS A 67 -28.32 -1.70 -0.94
N PRO A 68 -28.65 -0.41 -0.67
CA PRO A 68 -27.80 0.45 0.16
C PRO A 68 -27.66 -0.05 1.59
N ASN A 69 -28.71 -0.64 2.16
CA ASN A 69 -28.67 -1.23 3.51
C ASN A 69 -27.67 -2.39 3.60
N ASN A 70 -27.62 -3.28 2.60
CA ASN A 70 -26.64 -4.37 2.59
C ASN A 70 -25.23 -3.84 2.46
N ALA A 71 -25.01 -2.79 1.67
CA ALA A 71 -23.71 -2.13 1.57
C ALA A 71 -23.29 -1.50 2.91
N SER A 72 -24.23 -0.86 3.63
CA SER A 72 -23.96 -0.32 4.97
C SER A 72 -23.59 -1.42 5.97
N VAL A 73 -24.29 -2.56 5.95
CA VAL A 73 -23.97 -3.71 6.81
C VAL A 73 -22.59 -4.26 6.50
N PHE A 74 -22.21 -4.33 5.23
CA PHE A 74 -20.86 -4.77 4.83
C PHE A 74 -19.78 -3.81 5.32
N ILE A 75 -19.98 -2.50 5.16
CA ILE A 75 -19.04 -1.48 5.64
C ILE A 75 -18.90 -1.55 7.16
N ASP A 76 -20.03 -1.67 7.89
CA ASP A 76 -20.01 -1.83 9.34
C ASP A 76 -19.24 -3.07 9.77
N PHE A 77 -19.48 -4.21 9.10
CA PHE A 77 -18.73 -5.46 9.35
C PHE A 77 -17.23 -5.26 9.14
N TYR A 78 -16.84 -4.63 8.03
CA TYR A 78 -15.44 -4.37 7.70
C TYR A 78 -14.76 -3.48 8.73
N LEU A 79 -15.47 -2.46 9.24
CA LEU A 79 -14.94 -1.48 10.19
C LEU A 79 -14.90 -1.98 11.64
N ARG A 80 -15.42 -3.16 11.97
CA ARG A 80 -15.26 -3.73 13.32
C ARG A 80 -13.79 -3.94 13.64
N ALA A 81 -13.43 -3.67 14.90
CA ALA A 81 -12.02 -3.67 15.31
C ALA A 81 -11.29 -4.98 15.00
N GLU A 82 -11.95 -6.11 15.22
CA GLU A 82 -11.41 -7.45 14.93
C GLU A 82 -11.16 -7.67 13.45
N ASN A 83 -12.10 -7.25 12.59
CA ASN A 83 -11.99 -7.42 11.14
C ASN A 83 -10.97 -6.45 10.53
N ALA A 84 -10.96 -5.21 11.00
CA ALA A 84 -9.96 -4.22 10.59
C ALA A 84 -8.53 -4.65 10.99
N ALA A 85 -8.37 -5.24 12.19
CA ALA A 85 -7.09 -5.79 12.61
C ALA A 85 -6.66 -6.99 11.76
N LEU A 86 -7.62 -7.90 11.45
CA LEU A 86 -7.37 -9.05 10.58
C LEU A 86 -6.86 -8.59 9.21
N MET A 87 -7.52 -7.59 8.61
CA MET A 87 -7.10 -7.03 7.32
C MET A 87 -5.68 -6.47 7.38
N THR A 88 -5.34 -5.71 8.42
CA THR A 88 -3.96 -5.21 8.59
C THR A 88 -2.96 -6.34 8.72
N ASN A 89 -3.26 -7.36 9.53
CA ASN A 89 -2.37 -8.49 9.76
C ASN A 89 -2.11 -9.34 8.51
N GLU A 90 -3.06 -9.41 7.59
CA GLU A 90 -2.94 -10.18 6.36
C GLU A 90 -2.39 -9.36 5.19
N MET A 91 -2.83 -8.11 5.07
CA MET A 91 -2.52 -7.28 3.91
C MET A 91 -1.32 -6.34 4.12
N ASN A 92 -0.80 -6.23 5.34
CA ASN A 92 0.32 -5.36 5.71
C ASN A 92 0.07 -3.86 5.44
N TYR A 93 -1.19 -3.43 5.38
CA TYR A 93 -1.58 -2.03 5.31
C TYR A 93 -2.18 -1.55 6.64
N PRO A 94 -1.90 -0.33 7.09
CA PRO A 94 -2.43 0.17 8.35
C PRO A 94 -3.93 0.41 8.26
N THR A 95 -4.62 0.26 9.38
CA THR A 95 -6.03 0.64 9.52
C THR A 95 -6.17 2.03 10.12
N ALA A 96 -7.22 2.76 9.72
CA ALA A 96 -7.64 4.01 10.37
C ALA A 96 -8.46 3.77 11.65
N ASN A 97 -8.84 2.53 11.95
CA ASN A 97 -9.62 2.18 13.14
C ASN A 97 -8.71 2.07 14.37
N LYS A 98 -8.77 3.06 15.26
CA LYS A 98 -7.96 3.07 16.49
C LYS A 98 -8.21 1.87 17.40
N ALA A 99 -9.46 1.39 17.50
CA ALA A 99 -9.81 0.24 18.33
C ALA A 99 -9.22 -1.08 17.80
N ALA A 100 -8.80 -1.13 16.54
CA ALA A 100 -8.17 -2.30 15.96
C ALA A 100 -6.70 -2.45 16.36
N ILE A 101 -6.02 -1.37 16.75
CA ILE A 101 -4.57 -1.35 17.02
C ILE A 101 -4.17 -2.40 18.06
N GLU A 102 -4.95 -2.54 19.13
CA GLU A 102 -4.70 -3.51 20.22
C GLU A 102 -4.85 -4.98 19.77
N LYS A 103 -5.47 -5.22 18.62
CA LYS A 103 -5.72 -6.55 18.03
C LYS A 103 -4.74 -6.88 16.88
N ILE A 104 -3.90 -5.93 16.50
CA ILE A 104 -2.89 -6.11 15.46
C ILE A 104 -1.64 -6.76 16.08
N LYS A 105 -0.98 -7.62 15.32
CA LYS A 105 0.26 -8.27 15.74
C LYS A 105 1.30 -7.21 16.13
N PRO A 106 1.99 -7.35 17.28
CA PRO A 106 2.94 -6.34 17.76
C PRO A 106 4.05 -6.02 16.75
N GLU A 107 4.55 -7.00 16.02
CA GLU A 107 5.55 -6.82 14.98
C GLU A 107 5.06 -5.96 13.81
N MET A 108 3.76 -5.96 13.54
CA MET A 108 3.14 -5.11 12.53
C MET A 108 3.01 -3.67 13.01
N VAL A 109 2.56 -3.49 14.26
CA VAL A 109 2.46 -2.15 14.89
C VAL A 109 3.85 -1.50 15.01
N GLY A 110 4.88 -2.28 15.31
CA GLY A 110 6.27 -1.82 15.40
C GLY A 110 6.92 -1.54 14.04
N ASN A 111 6.31 -1.94 12.93
CA ASN A 111 6.88 -1.73 11.60
C ASN A 111 6.58 -0.30 11.10
N LYS A 112 7.63 0.54 11.05
CA LYS A 112 7.53 1.96 10.66
C LYS A 112 7.18 2.19 9.19
N THR A 113 7.26 1.18 8.34
CA THR A 113 6.81 1.27 6.93
C THR A 113 5.33 0.94 6.78
N ILE A 114 4.70 0.39 7.82
CA ILE A 114 3.27 0.15 7.93
C ILE A 114 2.63 1.25 8.79
N PHE A 115 3.07 1.36 10.07
CA PHE A 115 2.62 2.42 10.97
C PHE A 115 3.66 3.53 11.01
N VAL A 116 3.48 4.48 10.11
CA VAL A 116 4.41 5.60 9.89
C VAL A 116 4.39 6.56 11.08
N GLU A 117 5.55 7.02 11.52
CA GLU A 117 5.68 8.00 12.59
C GLU A 117 5.13 9.38 12.18
N ALA A 118 4.64 10.14 13.15
CA ALA A 118 3.94 11.41 12.89
C ALA A 118 4.81 12.46 12.18
N ASP A 119 6.10 12.51 12.48
CA ASP A 119 7.06 13.43 11.85
C ASP A 119 7.36 13.06 10.40
N TYR A 120 7.36 11.77 10.07
CA TYR A 120 7.46 11.33 8.69
C TYR A 120 6.13 11.52 7.94
N PHE A 121 4.99 11.24 8.60
CA PHE A 121 3.66 11.46 8.02
C PHE A 121 3.48 12.90 7.53
N ALA A 122 4.03 13.88 8.24
CA ALA A 122 4.01 15.29 7.85
C ALA A 122 4.77 15.58 6.53
N LYS A 123 5.66 14.69 6.09
CA LYS A 123 6.38 14.78 4.80
C LYS A 123 5.68 14.04 3.67
N MET A 124 4.61 13.30 3.96
CA MET A 124 3.87 12.56 2.93
C MET A 124 2.92 13.49 2.18
N ILE A 125 2.74 13.21 0.91
CA ILE A 125 1.94 14.02 0.01
C ILE A 125 0.80 13.17 -0.55
N ALA A 126 -0.45 13.61 -0.32
CA ALA A 126 -1.60 13.04 -1.00
C ALA A 126 -1.65 13.56 -2.45
N PRO A 127 -1.85 12.70 -3.46
CA PRO A 127 -1.97 13.17 -4.84
C PRO A 127 -3.12 14.16 -4.98
N SER A 128 -2.84 15.30 -5.58
CA SER A 128 -3.87 16.28 -5.95
C SER A 128 -4.45 16.01 -7.33
N SER A 129 -5.56 16.64 -7.65
CA SER A 129 -6.10 16.62 -9.01
C SER A 129 -5.14 17.35 -9.96
N PHE A 130 -4.80 16.73 -11.06
CA PHE A 130 -3.98 17.34 -12.11
C PHE A 130 -4.87 17.89 -13.23
N SER A 131 -4.44 18.97 -13.87
CA SER A 131 -5.04 19.44 -15.13
C SER A 131 -4.86 18.38 -16.24
N ASN A 132 -5.64 18.49 -17.30
CA ASN A 132 -5.51 17.56 -18.44
C ASN A 132 -4.11 17.66 -19.07
N GLU A 133 -3.58 18.86 -19.21
CA GLU A 133 -2.23 19.12 -19.75
C GLU A 133 -1.16 18.45 -18.89
N ALA A 134 -1.27 18.53 -17.58
CA ALA A 134 -0.34 17.88 -16.66
C ALA A 134 -0.41 16.35 -16.80
N ARG A 135 -1.62 15.78 -16.94
CA ARG A 135 -1.81 14.34 -17.15
C ARG A 135 -1.19 13.87 -18.47
N GLU A 136 -1.36 14.63 -19.55
CA GLU A 136 -0.78 14.32 -20.85
C GLU A 136 0.75 14.39 -20.82
N ALA A 137 1.31 15.41 -20.18
CA ALA A 137 2.75 15.54 -19.99
C ALA A 137 3.33 14.36 -19.17
N MET A 138 2.66 13.98 -18.07
CA MET A 138 3.04 12.81 -17.27
C MET A 138 2.96 11.51 -18.08
N ALA A 139 1.88 11.30 -18.83
CA ALA A 139 1.73 10.12 -19.68
C ALA A 139 2.82 10.04 -20.76
N THR A 140 3.18 11.17 -21.35
CA THR A 140 4.25 11.26 -22.34
C THR A 140 5.60 10.91 -21.73
N ALA A 141 5.94 11.52 -20.59
CA ALA A 141 7.18 11.23 -19.86
C ALA A 141 7.25 9.76 -19.41
N TYR A 142 6.16 9.20 -18.91
CA TYR A 142 6.10 7.80 -18.51
C TYR A 142 6.28 6.83 -19.69
N ASN A 143 5.67 7.15 -20.84
CA ASN A 143 5.83 6.34 -22.04
C ASN A 143 7.26 6.42 -22.61
N ALA A 144 7.91 7.57 -22.55
CA ALA A 144 9.32 7.72 -22.90
C ALA A 144 10.22 6.88 -21.96
N PHE A 145 10.00 6.98 -20.67
CA PHE A 145 10.69 6.18 -19.66
C PHE A 145 10.56 4.68 -19.91
N LYS A 146 9.35 4.17 -20.19
CA LYS A 146 9.14 2.74 -20.53
C LYS A 146 9.93 2.28 -21.75
N LYS A 147 10.15 3.16 -22.70
CA LYS A 147 10.91 2.89 -23.93
C LYS A 147 12.41 3.06 -23.76
N GLY A 148 12.88 3.43 -22.57
CA GLY A 148 14.29 3.68 -22.28
C GLY A 148 14.83 4.98 -22.93
N LYS A 149 13.95 5.97 -23.14
CA LYS A 149 14.29 7.28 -23.72
C LYS A 149 14.29 8.35 -22.64
#